data_5910f857e70ebe617e172beb27d9ea80
#
_entry.id   5910f857e70ebe617e172beb27d9ea80
#
_cell.length_a   1.000
_cell.length_b   1.000
_cell.length_c   1.000
_cell.angle_alpha   90.00
_cell.angle_beta   90.00
_cell.angle_gamma   90.00
#
_symmetry.space_group_name_H-M   'P 1'
#
loop_
_entity.id
_entity.type
_entity.pdbx_description
1 polymer ?
#
loop_
_entity_poly.entity_id
_entity_poly.type
_entity_poly.pdbx_seq_one_letter_code
_entity_poly.pdbx_strand_id
1 'polypeptide(L)'
;VGGAKKKLVEVKSEQDKVEVTLNIPIAHQNSTIELKREYRKEYIIAGNDFMLAFFPFYKVVDRPTLNMYSVMSCGDINLSFYNQTSVSTMVNCSSMVRTTSTGNTMLKQTKYYKLGASFDLVEVHSGNTCGLVIPKMKEINVEDASQTYSFAVDFGTSNTYIAYKTNHSPIPQTLDVTKDDVQAVFLCSPDFKMETVPMHSVMSLFYDREFVPIHINKNARVSYPTRTATCETANFVTNQANLFGNISIGFNLQNEAVVIAAGVKQWVYKTDLKWALEKNPADVHYLDRVKNYCMEILWMLKNKSLLNGGSDVFEVFLTFPETMKVPTRNLFINQCWQWAKTQLQLNCSFRYGADVSESIAPYNMLAPQIGGQSLLNIDIGGGTSDLLFVSKDSVGSI
;
A
#
# COMPACT_ATOMS: atom_id res chain seq x y z
N VAL A 1 44.42 11.76 11.14
CA VAL A 1 44.61 10.49 10.46
C VAL A 1 43.21 9.81 10.43
N GLY A 2 42.51 9.99 9.33
CA GLY A 2 41.13 9.48 9.18
C GLY A 2 41.16 8.01 8.82
N GLY A 3 41.04 7.14 9.80
CA GLY A 3 40.71 5.73 9.55
C GLY A 3 39.24 5.62 9.04
N ALA A 4 39.04 5.01 7.91
CA ALA A 4 37.70 4.74 7.42
C ALA A 4 36.92 3.99 8.49
N LYS A 5 35.77 4.53 8.92
CA LYS A 5 34.88 3.85 9.89
C LYS A 5 34.42 2.54 9.24
N LYS A 6 34.87 1.41 9.79
CA LYS A 6 34.35 0.09 9.38
C LYS A 6 32.84 0.06 9.69
N LYS A 7 32.05 -0.48 8.75
CA LYS A 7 30.63 -0.73 9.00
C LYS A 7 30.50 -1.76 10.12
N LEU A 8 29.52 -1.58 10.99
CA LEU A 8 29.27 -2.52 12.11
C LEU A 8 28.99 -3.94 11.57
N VAL A 9 28.24 -4.04 10.49
CA VAL A 9 28.00 -5.29 9.77
C VAL A 9 28.38 -5.11 8.31
N GLU A 10 29.16 -6.06 7.80
CA GLU A 10 29.50 -6.18 6.39
C GLU A 10 28.96 -7.50 5.87
N VAL A 11 28.32 -7.48 4.71
CA VAL A 11 27.82 -8.68 4.04
C VAL A 11 28.45 -8.76 2.67
N LYS A 12 29.13 -9.89 2.41
CA LYS A 12 29.66 -10.22 1.11
C LYS A 12 28.91 -11.43 0.55
N SER A 13 28.33 -11.28 -0.63
CA SER A 13 27.62 -12.37 -1.30
C SER A 13 28.50 -12.94 -2.41
N GLU A 14 28.72 -14.24 -2.38
CA GLU A 14 29.38 -15.03 -3.42
C GLU A 14 28.36 -16.00 -4.04
N GLN A 15 28.73 -16.74 -5.08
CA GLN A 15 27.78 -17.61 -5.82
C GLN A 15 27.05 -18.65 -4.95
N ASP A 16 27.73 -19.20 -3.95
CA ASP A 16 27.27 -20.31 -3.14
C ASP A 16 27.25 -20.02 -1.63
N LYS A 17 27.74 -18.87 -1.21
CA LYS A 17 27.80 -18.47 0.18
C LYS A 17 27.59 -16.97 0.39
N VAL A 18 27.20 -16.63 1.62
CA VAL A 18 27.16 -15.27 2.14
C VAL A 18 28.05 -15.20 3.35
N GLU A 19 29.08 -14.33 3.34
CA GLU A 19 29.91 -14.03 4.50
C GLU A 19 29.33 -12.80 5.21
N VAL A 20 29.01 -12.96 6.49
CA VAL A 20 28.61 -11.85 7.36
C VAL A 20 29.75 -11.57 8.33
N THR A 21 30.24 -10.34 8.32
CA THR A 21 31.26 -9.85 9.23
C THR A 21 30.66 -8.84 10.19
N LEU A 22 30.74 -9.13 11.48
CA LEU A 22 30.34 -8.21 12.55
C LEU A 22 31.60 -7.53 13.10
N ASN A 23 31.69 -6.20 12.99
CA ASN A 23 32.77 -5.39 13.48
C ASN A 23 32.34 -4.74 14.81
N ILE A 24 32.77 -5.29 15.94
CA ILE A 24 32.43 -4.78 17.27
C ILE A 24 33.52 -3.79 17.72
N PRO A 25 33.21 -2.48 17.83
CA PRO A 25 34.20 -1.52 18.30
C PRO A 25 34.55 -1.77 19.79
N ILE A 26 35.83 -1.73 20.10
CA ILE A 26 36.29 -1.83 21.48
C ILE A 26 36.33 -0.44 22.11
N ALA A 27 35.65 -0.27 23.24
CA ALA A 27 35.63 0.99 23.97
C ALA A 27 37.05 1.44 24.32
N HIS A 28 37.36 2.73 24.11
CA HIS A 28 38.64 3.35 24.35
C HIS A 28 39.83 2.84 23.51
N GLN A 29 39.60 2.06 22.47
CA GLN A 29 40.63 1.59 21.54
C GLN A 29 40.20 1.83 20.09
N ASN A 30 41.15 2.23 19.23
CA ASN A 30 40.88 2.33 17.78
C ASN A 30 40.92 0.98 17.10
N SER A 31 40.41 -0.07 17.75
CA SER A 31 40.40 -1.45 17.29
C SER A 31 38.99 -2.01 17.34
N THR A 32 38.73 -3.02 16.52
CA THR A 32 37.45 -3.73 16.42
C THR A 32 37.69 -5.21 16.60
N ILE A 33 36.78 -5.89 17.29
CA ILE A 33 36.68 -7.33 17.23
C ILE A 33 35.87 -7.69 15.97
N GLU A 34 36.44 -8.52 15.14
CA GLU A 34 35.83 -8.95 13.89
C GLU A 34 35.34 -10.41 14.07
N LEU A 35 34.04 -10.62 14.00
CA LEU A 35 33.42 -11.93 14.00
C LEU A 35 32.89 -12.22 12.61
N LYS A 36 33.32 -13.33 12.01
CA LYS A 36 32.88 -13.76 10.69
C LYS A 36 32.05 -15.02 10.77
N ARG A 37 30.98 -15.06 9.99
CA ARG A 37 30.17 -16.26 9.81
C ARG A 37 29.84 -16.44 8.34
N GLU A 38 30.07 -17.63 7.83
CA GLU A 38 29.67 -18.03 6.50
C GLU A 38 28.33 -18.75 6.55
N TYR A 39 27.43 -18.36 5.65
CA TYR A 39 26.16 -19.03 5.40
C TYR A 39 26.23 -19.61 3.99
N ARG A 40 26.14 -20.93 3.87
CA ARG A 40 26.07 -21.59 2.58
C ARG A 40 24.62 -21.75 2.16
N LYS A 41 24.36 -21.97 0.85
CA LYS A 41 23.02 -22.19 0.32
C LYS A 41 22.23 -23.29 1.05
N GLU A 42 22.91 -24.30 1.51
CA GLU A 42 22.34 -25.41 2.28
C GLU A 42 21.84 -25.02 3.70
N TYR A 43 22.25 -23.84 4.20
CA TYR A 43 21.79 -23.28 5.48
C TYR A 43 20.73 -22.17 5.29
N ILE A 44 20.39 -21.84 4.06
CA ILE A 44 19.23 -20.99 3.80
C ILE A 44 18.02 -21.81 4.24
N ILE A 45 17.08 -21.16 4.93
CA ILE A 45 15.84 -21.79 5.36
C ILE A 45 15.23 -22.51 4.16
N ALA A 46 15.55 -23.80 4.05
CA ALA A 46 14.98 -24.69 3.06
C ALA A 46 13.60 -25.12 3.58
N GLY A 47 12.75 -24.14 3.82
CA GLY A 47 11.36 -24.38 4.14
C GLY A 47 10.58 -24.28 2.85
N ASN A 48 9.94 -25.35 2.47
CA ASN A 48 8.96 -25.31 1.43
C ASN A 48 7.95 -24.22 1.79
N ASP A 49 7.72 -23.25 0.89
CA ASP A 49 6.60 -22.33 0.95
C ASP A 49 6.63 -21.24 2.03
N PHE A 50 7.75 -20.58 2.27
CA PHE A 50 7.72 -19.30 2.98
C PHE A 50 7.70 -18.12 2.02
N MET A 51 7.08 -17.03 2.47
CA MET A 51 7.10 -15.75 1.79
C MET A 51 7.15 -14.63 2.81
N LEU A 52 7.96 -13.61 2.49
CA LEU A 52 7.98 -12.31 3.16
C LEU A 52 7.57 -11.25 2.16
N ALA A 53 6.76 -10.30 2.58
CA ALA A 53 6.43 -9.11 1.80
C ALA A 53 6.67 -7.86 2.64
N PHE A 54 7.28 -6.85 2.05
CA PHE A 54 7.61 -5.58 2.67
C PHE A 54 6.87 -4.45 1.96
N PHE A 55 6.19 -3.62 2.70
CA PHE A 55 5.50 -2.43 2.20
C PHE A 55 5.55 -1.30 3.24
N PRO A 56 5.99 -0.09 2.86
CA PRO A 56 6.72 0.23 1.64
C PRO A 56 8.17 -0.29 1.67
N PHE A 57 8.89 -0.16 0.55
CA PHE A 57 10.28 -0.61 0.48
C PHE A 57 11.26 0.56 0.33
N TYR A 58 11.18 1.49 1.27
CA TYR A 58 12.10 2.63 1.40
C TYR A 58 12.27 3.02 2.87
N LYS A 59 13.28 3.86 3.15
CA LYS A 59 13.56 4.43 4.47
C LYS A 59 13.71 5.94 4.33
N VAL A 60 12.90 6.71 5.06
CA VAL A 60 13.06 8.17 5.16
C VAL A 60 14.07 8.46 6.26
N VAL A 61 15.16 9.14 5.91
CA VAL A 61 16.31 9.32 6.83
C VAL A 61 16.26 10.64 7.60
N ASP A 62 15.78 11.70 6.98
CA ASP A 62 15.69 13.04 7.55
C ASP A 62 14.42 13.27 8.38
N ARG A 63 13.36 12.51 8.11
CA ARG A 63 12.08 12.58 8.84
C ARG A 63 11.60 11.19 9.26
N PRO A 64 12.18 10.60 10.32
CA PRO A 64 11.90 9.22 10.75
C PRO A 64 10.43 8.94 11.08
N THR A 65 9.64 9.96 11.43
CA THR A 65 8.21 9.83 11.73
C THR A 65 7.37 9.35 10.52
N LEU A 66 7.88 9.55 9.30
CA LEU A 66 7.24 9.04 8.09
C LEU A 66 7.47 7.53 7.87
N ASN A 67 8.37 6.92 8.63
CA ASN A 67 8.62 5.49 8.51
C ASN A 67 7.51 4.68 9.17
N MET A 68 6.70 4.08 8.35
CA MET A 68 5.67 3.12 8.74
C MET A 68 5.73 1.95 7.75
N TYR A 69 5.71 0.73 8.27
CA TYR A 69 5.80 -0.48 7.46
C TYR A 69 4.73 -1.47 7.84
N SER A 70 4.29 -2.22 6.83
CA SER A 70 3.59 -3.48 6.99
C SER A 70 4.45 -4.58 6.39
N VAL A 71 4.78 -5.58 7.19
CA VAL A 71 5.53 -6.75 6.74
C VAL A 71 4.64 -7.96 6.89
N MET A 72 4.49 -8.72 5.81
CA MET A 72 3.70 -9.95 5.79
C MET A 72 4.63 -11.15 5.80
N SER A 73 4.29 -12.16 6.57
CA SER A 73 4.92 -13.48 6.49
C SER A 73 3.87 -14.57 6.25
N CYS A 74 4.22 -15.54 5.40
CA CYS A 74 3.44 -16.73 5.16
C CYS A 74 4.34 -17.95 5.38
N GLY A 75 3.80 -19.01 5.99
CA GLY A 75 4.56 -20.15 6.44
C GLY A 75 4.77 -20.15 7.96
N ASP A 76 5.40 -21.21 8.48
CA ASP A 76 5.71 -21.34 9.92
C ASP A 76 6.98 -20.56 10.27
N ILE A 77 6.90 -19.23 10.16
CA ILE A 77 7.99 -18.32 10.46
C ILE A 77 7.54 -17.18 11.38
N ASN A 78 8.47 -16.72 12.22
CA ASN A 78 8.32 -15.54 13.05
C ASN A 78 9.43 -14.53 12.73
N LEU A 79 9.12 -13.25 12.81
CA LEU A 79 10.03 -12.17 12.47
C LEU A 79 10.36 -11.32 13.70
N SER A 80 11.62 -10.93 13.79
CA SER A 80 12.10 -9.90 14.71
C SER A 80 12.85 -8.83 13.91
N PHE A 81 12.64 -7.57 14.25
CA PHE A 81 13.17 -6.43 13.49
C PHE A 81 14.18 -5.66 14.34
N TYR A 82 15.28 -5.27 13.75
CA TYR A 82 16.36 -4.57 14.44
C TYR A 82 16.82 -3.34 13.66
N ASN A 83 17.16 -2.30 14.41
CA ASN A 83 17.80 -1.11 13.87
C ASN A 83 19.29 -1.11 14.29
N GLN A 84 20.19 -0.86 13.34
CA GLN A 84 21.64 -0.85 13.54
C GLN A 84 22.20 0.54 13.78
N THR A 85 21.68 1.30 14.73
CA THR A 85 22.25 2.63 14.98
C THR A 85 23.63 2.55 15.64
N SER A 86 23.78 2.10 16.84
CA SER A 86 25.07 1.90 17.52
C SER A 86 25.15 0.57 18.25
N VAL A 87 24.02 0.08 18.67
CA VAL A 87 23.77 -1.26 19.22
C VAL A 87 22.51 -1.75 18.56
N SER A 88 22.48 -3.01 18.15
CA SER A 88 21.27 -3.59 17.57
C SER A 88 20.10 -3.47 18.55
N THR A 89 19.18 -2.60 18.24
CA THR A 89 17.99 -2.36 19.07
C THR A 89 16.79 -3.00 18.39
N MET A 90 16.08 -3.84 19.12
CA MET A 90 14.86 -4.45 18.65
C MET A 90 13.80 -3.37 18.40
N VAL A 91 13.23 -3.35 17.20
CA VAL A 91 12.15 -2.45 16.84
C VAL A 91 10.82 -3.03 17.30
N ASN A 92 10.09 -2.25 18.08
CA ASN A 92 8.76 -2.67 18.53
C ASN A 92 7.80 -2.80 17.33
N CYS A 93 7.14 -3.93 17.26
CA CYS A 93 6.10 -4.18 16.27
C CYS A 93 4.85 -4.77 16.93
N SER A 94 3.69 -4.46 16.37
CA SER A 94 2.47 -5.20 16.64
C SER A 94 2.27 -6.24 15.55
N SER A 95 1.79 -7.43 15.91
CA SER A 95 1.50 -8.47 14.94
C SER A 95 0.06 -8.91 14.98
N MET A 96 -0.46 -9.31 13.84
CA MET A 96 -1.81 -9.84 13.68
C MET A 96 -1.79 -11.02 12.71
N VAL A 97 -2.59 -12.02 13.01
CA VAL A 97 -2.79 -13.17 12.13
C VAL A 97 -4.05 -12.95 11.31
N ARG A 98 -3.91 -12.93 9.99
CA ARG A 98 -5.02 -12.95 9.05
C ARG A 98 -5.33 -14.38 8.66
N THR A 99 -6.58 -14.77 8.87
CA THR A 99 -7.07 -16.09 8.48
C THR A 99 -7.94 -15.94 7.26
N THR A 100 -7.58 -16.60 6.17
CA THR A 100 -8.33 -16.58 4.92
C THR A 100 -8.89 -17.94 4.62
N SER A 101 -10.19 -18.02 4.37
CA SER A 101 -10.84 -19.24 3.94
C SER A 101 -10.65 -19.44 2.43
N THR A 102 -10.00 -20.52 2.06
CA THR A 102 -9.98 -20.97 0.67
C THR A 102 -11.00 -22.09 0.53
N GLY A 103 -12.14 -21.84 -0.16
CA GLY A 103 -13.14 -22.84 -0.58
C GLY A 103 -13.33 -24.03 0.31
N ASN A 104 -13.14 -25.15 0.26
CA ASN A 104 -13.68 -26.28 0.98
C ASN A 104 -12.94 -26.80 2.23
N THR A 105 -11.72 -26.38 2.61
CA THR A 105 -11.12 -27.01 3.79
C THR A 105 -9.84 -26.39 4.37
N MET A 106 -9.15 -25.49 3.70
CA MET A 106 -7.90 -24.97 4.26
C MET A 106 -8.02 -23.51 4.69
N LEU A 107 -8.01 -23.29 6.00
CA LEU A 107 -7.69 -21.99 6.57
C LEU A 107 -6.19 -21.78 6.39
N LYS A 108 -5.81 -20.81 5.56
CA LYS A 108 -4.42 -20.35 5.50
C LYS A 108 -4.26 -19.14 6.39
N GLN A 109 -3.14 -19.07 7.05
CA GLN A 109 -2.80 -17.99 7.96
C GLN A 109 -1.59 -17.23 7.40
N THR A 110 -1.72 -15.92 7.38
CA THR A 110 -0.65 -14.97 7.12
C THR A 110 -0.46 -14.11 8.35
N LYS A 111 0.77 -13.78 8.68
CA LYS A 111 1.09 -12.94 9.82
C LYS A 111 1.56 -11.58 9.33
N TYR A 112 0.99 -10.54 9.88
CA TYR A 112 1.30 -9.17 9.55
C TYR A 112 1.96 -8.47 10.72
N TYR A 113 3.02 -7.74 10.46
CA TYR A 113 3.76 -6.95 11.43
C TYR A 113 3.65 -5.49 11.03
N LYS A 114 3.15 -4.66 11.94
CA LYS A 114 3.09 -3.20 11.78
C LYS A 114 4.24 -2.58 12.56
N LEU A 115 5.07 -1.79 11.87
CA LEU A 115 6.18 -1.06 12.46
C LEU A 115 5.98 0.44 12.24
N GLY A 116 6.26 1.22 13.28
CA GLY A 116 6.26 2.70 13.22
C GLY A 116 7.66 3.30 13.19
N ALA A 117 8.68 2.49 12.96
CA ALA A 117 10.07 2.92 12.87
C ALA A 117 10.82 2.10 11.82
N SER A 118 11.90 2.67 11.28
CA SER A 118 12.77 1.96 10.32
C SER A 118 13.52 0.81 10.98
N PHE A 119 13.87 -0.16 10.16
CA PHE A 119 14.69 -1.31 10.54
C PHE A 119 15.73 -1.59 9.45
N ASP A 120 16.82 -2.21 9.83
CA ASP A 120 17.94 -2.52 8.93
C ASP A 120 18.16 -4.02 8.80
N LEU A 121 17.60 -4.80 9.74
CA LEU A 121 17.79 -6.24 9.82
C LEU A 121 16.47 -6.90 10.24
N VAL A 122 16.16 -8.01 9.59
CA VAL A 122 15.06 -8.90 9.95
C VAL A 122 15.62 -10.27 10.27
N GLU A 123 15.37 -10.73 11.47
CA GLU A 123 15.66 -12.09 11.89
C GLU A 123 14.42 -12.96 11.63
N VAL A 124 14.62 -14.05 10.91
CA VAL A 124 13.56 -14.98 10.49
C VAL A 124 13.75 -16.28 11.24
N HIS A 125 12.81 -16.63 12.10
CA HIS A 125 12.82 -17.86 12.88
C HIS A 125 11.85 -18.88 12.27
N SER A 126 12.32 -20.11 12.05
CA SER A 126 11.50 -21.26 11.68
C SER A 126 11.94 -22.47 12.50
N GLY A 127 11.09 -22.89 13.46
CA GLY A 127 11.45 -23.92 14.43
C GLY A 127 12.74 -23.56 15.18
N ASN A 128 13.76 -24.40 15.08
CA ASN A 128 15.07 -24.19 15.70
C ASN A 128 16.09 -23.50 14.78
N THR A 129 15.69 -23.09 13.59
CA THR A 129 16.57 -22.41 12.64
C THR A 129 16.30 -20.91 12.62
N CYS A 130 17.36 -20.13 12.38
CA CYS A 130 17.30 -18.69 12.29
C CYS A 130 18.05 -18.23 11.04
N GLY A 131 17.44 -17.33 10.28
CA GLY A 131 18.05 -16.66 9.14
C GLY A 131 17.98 -15.15 9.29
N LEU A 132 18.83 -14.44 8.54
CA LEU A 132 18.88 -12.98 8.55
C LEU A 132 18.54 -12.45 7.16
N VAL A 133 17.67 -11.46 7.12
CA VAL A 133 17.35 -10.69 5.91
C VAL A 133 17.79 -9.24 6.14
N ILE A 134 18.63 -8.74 5.24
CA ILE A 134 19.07 -7.34 5.23
C ILE A 134 18.39 -6.66 4.05
N PRO A 135 17.27 -5.95 4.27
CA PRO A 135 16.57 -5.27 3.19
C PRO A 135 17.40 -4.07 2.70
N LYS A 136 17.73 -4.05 1.41
CA LYS A 136 18.38 -2.89 0.79
C LYS A 136 17.32 -1.88 0.37
N MET A 137 16.72 -1.22 1.33
CA MET A 137 15.70 -0.19 1.10
C MET A 137 16.32 1.05 0.43
N LYS A 138 15.55 1.70 -0.43
CA LYS A 138 15.91 3.02 -0.97
C LYS A 138 15.87 4.04 0.16
N GLU A 139 16.96 4.73 0.41
CA GLU A 139 16.98 5.87 1.34
C GLU A 139 16.40 7.10 0.66
N ILE A 140 15.52 7.81 1.36
CA ILE A 140 14.82 9.00 0.89
C ILE A 140 15.08 10.13 1.87
N ASN A 141 15.44 11.28 1.30
CA ASN A 141 15.59 12.54 2.00
C ASN A 141 14.44 13.47 1.55
N VAL A 142 13.53 13.78 2.43
CA VAL A 142 12.32 14.56 2.09
C VAL A 142 12.66 16.04 1.90
N GLU A 143 13.72 16.53 2.52
CA GLU A 143 14.20 17.91 2.34
C GLU A 143 14.76 18.14 0.93
N ASP A 144 15.21 17.10 0.24
CA ASP A 144 15.71 17.17 -1.14
C ASP A 144 14.58 17.06 -2.18
N ALA A 145 13.32 17.06 -1.76
CA ALA A 145 12.19 16.91 -2.68
C ALA A 145 12.13 18.06 -3.69
N SER A 146 12.13 17.72 -4.96
CA SER A 146 12.08 18.67 -6.08
C SER A 146 10.76 18.62 -6.84
N GLN A 147 9.94 17.59 -6.59
CA GLN A 147 8.65 17.41 -7.23
C GLN A 147 7.49 17.67 -6.27
N THR A 148 6.46 18.34 -6.79
CA THR A 148 5.16 18.45 -6.11
C THR A 148 4.13 17.61 -6.84
N TYR A 149 3.35 16.88 -6.06
CA TYR A 149 2.32 15.98 -6.56
C TYR A 149 0.92 16.53 -6.29
N SER A 150 0.04 16.35 -7.27
CA SER A 150 -1.40 16.50 -7.10
C SER A 150 -2.06 15.22 -7.57
N PHE A 151 -2.83 14.60 -6.70
CA PHE A 151 -3.57 13.38 -6.97
C PHE A 151 -5.06 13.69 -7.09
N ALA A 152 -5.77 12.95 -7.92
CA ALA A 152 -7.22 12.95 -7.99
C ALA A 152 -7.71 11.53 -7.72
N VAL A 153 -8.63 11.39 -6.79
CA VAL A 153 -9.24 10.11 -6.42
C VAL A 153 -10.73 10.18 -6.68
N ASP A 154 -11.17 9.45 -7.68
CA ASP A 154 -12.57 9.18 -7.94
C ASP A 154 -12.94 7.88 -7.21
N PHE A 155 -13.58 8.03 -6.05
CA PHE A 155 -14.07 6.94 -5.23
C PHE A 155 -15.47 6.54 -5.69
N GLY A 156 -15.57 5.85 -6.83
CA GLY A 156 -16.83 5.42 -7.40
C GLY A 156 -17.49 4.27 -6.64
N THR A 157 -18.78 4.03 -6.88
CA THR A 157 -19.54 2.93 -6.25
C THR A 157 -19.00 1.57 -6.62
N SER A 158 -18.72 1.37 -7.90
CA SER A 158 -18.23 0.08 -8.43
C SER A 158 -16.74 0.04 -8.61
N ASN A 159 -16.15 1.15 -9.04
CA ASN A 159 -14.72 1.24 -9.33
C ASN A 159 -14.14 2.52 -8.76
N THR A 160 -12.89 2.44 -8.33
CA THR A 160 -12.08 3.60 -7.94
C THR A 160 -11.06 3.89 -9.04
N TYR A 161 -10.95 5.14 -9.44
CA TYR A 161 -9.94 5.63 -10.36
C TYR A 161 -9.02 6.63 -9.67
N ILE A 162 -7.74 6.55 -9.96
CA ILE A 162 -6.74 7.47 -9.41
C ILE A 162 -5.88 8.00 -10.54
N ALA A 163 -5.74 9.31 -10.58
CA ALA A 163 -4.83 10.00 -11.47
C ALA A 163 -3.88 10.90 -10.68
N TYR A 164 -2.77 11.25 -11.28
CA TYR A 164 -1.82 12.21 -10.71
C TYR A 164 -1.20 13.09 -11.78
N LYS A 165 -0.71 14.25 -11.35
CA LYS A 165 0.17 15.14 -12.09
C LYS A 165 1.27 15.66 -11.18
N THR A 166 2.35 16.15 -11.79
CA THR A 166 3.44 16.81 -11.07
C THR A 166 3.73 18.18 -11.67
N ASN A 167 4.51 18.99 -10.97
CA ASN A 167 5.00 20.27 -11.52
C ASN A 167 5.85 20.06 -12.77
N HIS A 168 6.53 18.91 -12.94
CA HIS A 168 7.32 18.56 -14.11
C HIS A 168 6.51 17.89 -15.23
N SER A 169 5.37 17.26 -14.88
CA SER A 169 4.44 16.65 -15.82
C SER A 169 3.01 17.11 -15.52
N PRO A 170 2.59 18.23 -16.11
CA PRO A 170 1.28 18.84 -15.80
C PRO A 170 0.10 18.08 -16.42
N ILE A 171 0.36 17.16 -17.36
CA ILE A 171 -0.69 16.33 -17.96
C ILE A 171 -1.03 15.21 -16.98
N PRO A 172 -2.31 15.07 -16.58
CA PRO A 172 -2.72 13.99 -15.68
C PRO A 172 -2.44 12.60 -16.27
N GLN A 173 -1.96 11.72 -15.43
CA GLN A 173 -1.66 10.33 -15.75
C GLN A 173 -2.40 9.43 -14.78
N THR A 174 -2.82 8.24 -15.24
CA THR A 174 -3.36 7.21 -14.36
C THR A 174 -2.29 6.79 -13.35
N LEU A 175 -2.68 6.60 -12.09
CA LEU A 175 -1.75 6.11 -11.07
C LEU A 175 -1.17 4.75 -11.52
N ASP A 176 0.12 4.68 -11.49
CA ASP A 176 0.89 3.48 -11.79
C ASP A 176 1.93 3.20 -10.71
N VAL A 177 2.30 1.93 -10.59
CA VAL A 177 3.45 1.43 -9.83
C VAL A 177 4.23 0.55 -10.78
N THR A 178 5.40 1.02 -11.17
CA THR A 178 6.25 0.35 -12.16
C THR A 178 7.51 -0.22 -11.51
N LYS A 179 8.36 -0.84 -12.32
CA LYS A 179 9.67 -1.33 -11.86
C LYS A 179 10.61 -0.21 -11.35
N ASP A 180 10.32 1.04 -11.71
CA ASP A 180 11.16 2.19 -11.34
C ASP A 180 10.74 2.80 -9.99
N ASP A 181 9.53 2.51 -9.51
CA ASP A 181 8.98 2.99 -8.23
C ASP A 181 8.30 1.88 -7.41
N VAL A 182 8.97 0.75 -7.30
CA VAL A 182 8.44 -0.42 -6.58
C VAL A 182 8.12 -0.08 -5.13
N GLN A 183 6.83 -0.18 -4.79
CA GLN A 183 6.34 0.08 -3.44
C GLN A 183 6.40 -1.14 -2.54
N ALA A 184 6.18 -2.33 -3.09
CA ALA A 184 6.20 -3.59 -2.36
C ALA A 184 7.27 -4.53 -2.91
N VAL A 185 7.95 -5.26 -2.03
CA VAL A 185 8.96 -6.26 -2.39
C VAL A 185 8.64 -7.57 -1.71
N PHE A 186 8.79 -8.66 -2.45
CA PHE A 186 8.54 -10.00 -1.98
C PHE A 186 9.82 -10.83 -2.00
N LEU A 187 10.05 -11.57 -0.94
CA LEU A 187 11.07 -12.59 -0.83
C LEU A 187 10.37 -13.94 -0.69
N CYS A 188 10.59 -14.82 -1.66
CA CYS A 188 9.96 -16.13 -1.70
C CYS A 188 11.02 -17.22 -1.67
N SER A 189 10.62 -18.45 -1.34
CA SER A 189 11.49 -19.61 -1.50
C SER A 189 11.98 -19.75 -2.96
N PRO A 190 13.16 -20.34 -3.21
CA PRO A 190 13.75 -20.43 -4.55
C PRO A 190 12.87 -21.09 -5.61
N ASP A 191 12.04 -22.03 -5.19
CA ASP A 191 11.12 -22.77 -6.07
C ASP A 191 9.84 -21.97 -6.38
N PHE A 192 9.65 -20.84 -5.71
CA PHE A 192 8.49 -19.98 -5.88
C PHE A 192 8.83 -18.81 -6.79
N LYS A 193 8.38 -18.88 -8.04
CA LYS A 193 8.52 -17.78 -9.02
C LYS A 193 7.17 -17.11 -9.19
N MET A 194 7.03 -15.89 -8.68
CA MET A 194 5.79 -15.11 -8.81
C MET A 194 5.33 -14.96 -10.26
N GLU A 195 6.27 -14.78 -11.19
CA GLU A 195 5.99 -14.62 -12.62
C GLU A 195 5.43 -15.88 -13.29
N THR A 196 5.75 -17.05 -12.73
CA THR A 196 5.32 -18.37 -13.26
C THR A 196 4.16 -18.96 -12.50
N VAL A 197 3.70 -18.33 -11.41
CA VAL A 197 2.55 -18.81 -10.64
C VAL A 197 1.32 -18.68 -11.54
N PRO A 198 0.62 -19.78 -11.81
CA PRO A 198 -0.59 -19.73 -12.61
C PRO A 198 -1.60 -18.76 -12.01
N MET A 199 -2.26 -17.96 -12.85
CA MET A 199 -3.22 -16.94 -12.40
C MET A 199 -4.35 -17.52 -11.53
N HIS A 200 -4.56 -18.84 -11.61
CA HIS A 200 -5.55 -19.60 -10.83
C HIS A 200 -4.97 -20.30 -9.60
N SER A 201 -3.68 -20.18 -9.33
CA SER A 201 -3.12 -20.83 -8.15
C SER A 201 -3.59 -20.12 -6.87
N VAL A 202 -3.75 -20.90 -5.82
CA VAL A 202 -4.13 -20.38 -4.49
C VAL A 202 -3.13 -19.34 -4.01
N MET A 203 -1.83 -19.52 -4.28
CA MET A 203 -0.78 -18.58 -3.89
C MET A 203 -0.89 -17.24 -4.61
N SER A 204 -1.16 -17.24 -5.91
CA SER A 204 -1.40 -16.02 -6.68
C SER A 204 -2.57 -15.19 -6.10
N LEU A 205 -3.63 -15.86 -5.66
CA LEU A 205 -4.77 -15.19 -5.04
C LEU A 205 -4.46 -14.61 -3.67
N PHE A 206 -3.48 -15.14 -2.95
CA PHE A 206 -3.05 -14.59 -1.67
C PHE A 206 -2.47 -13.20 -1.81
N TYR A 207 -1.53 -13.00 -2.73
CA TYR A 207 -0.87 -11.71 -2.91
C TYR A 207 -1.85 -10.59 -3.18
N ASP A 208 -2.72 -10.81 -4.16
CA ASP A 208 -3.62 -9.78 -4.63
C ASP A 208 -4.79 -9.54 -3.68
N ARG A 209 -5.04 -10.45 -2.74
CA ARG A 209 -6.09 -10.32 -1.74
C ARG A 209 -5.63 -9.67 -0.45
N GLU A 210 -4.40 -9.97 -0.08
CA GLU A 210 -3.94 -9.69 1.27
C GLU A 210 -2.90 -8.61 1.32
N PHE A 211 -2.35 -8.20 0.18
CA PHE A 211 -1.28 -7.23 0.13
C PHE A 211 -1.34 -6.37 -1.14
N VAL A 212 -0.54 -5.30 -1.16
CA VAL A 212 -0.44 -4.40 -2.31
C VAL A 212 0.23 -5.10 -3.48
N PRO A 213 -0.30 -4.98 -4.72
CA PRO A 213 0.36 -5.49 -5.92
C PRO A 213 1.74 -4.85 -6.12
N ILE A 214 2.70 -5.65 -6.61
CA ILE A 214 4.05 -5.14 -6.92
C ILE A 214 3.99 -4.13 -8.05
N HIS A 215 3.14 -4.37 -9.05
CA HIS A 215 2.96 -3.52 -10.21
C HIS A 215 1.49 -3.18 -10.41
N ILE A 216 1.24 -1.92 -10.71
CA ILE A 216 -0.08 -1.39 -11.09
C ILE A 216 0.14 -0.56 -12.34
N ASN A 217 -0.22 -1.07 -13.51
CA ASN A 217 -0.13 -0.35 -14.78
C ASN A 217 -0.89 -1.12 -15.87
N LYS A 218 -1.05 -0.52 -17.04
CA LYS A 218 -1.82 -1.10 -18.17
C LYS A 218 -1.38 -2.50 -18.60
N ASN A 219 -0.12 -2.83 -18.40
CA ASN A 219 0.46 -4.12 -18.80
C ASN A 219 0.61 -5.08 -17.61
N ALA A 220 0.28 -4.64 -16.41
CA ALA A 220 0.29 -5.47 -15.23
C ALA A 220 -1.05 -6.18 -15.05
N ARG A 221 -1.06 -7.12 -14.13
CA ARG A 221 -2.26 -7.83 -13.71
C ARG A 221 -3.32 -6.93 -13.07
N VAL A 222 -2.86 -5.85 -12.44
CA VAL A 222 -3.71 -4.83 -11.81
C VAL A 222 -3.47 -3.49 -12.48
N SER A 223 -4.56 -2.79 -12.80
CA SER A 223 -4.52 -1.43 -13.35
C SER A 223 -5.71 -0.63 -12.83
N TYR A 224 -5.60 0.68 -12.80
CA TYR A 224 -6.75 1.54 -12.55
C TYR A 224 -7.61 1.72 -13.82
N PRO A 225 -8.97 1.78 -13.67
CA PRO A 225 -9.73 1.71 -12.43
C PRO A 225 -9.74 0.32 -11.80
N THR A 226 -9.70 0.26 -10.46
CA THR A 226 -9.86 -0.96 -9.68
C THR A 226 -11.27 -1.08 -9.12
N ARG A 227 -11.69 -2.28 -8.71
CA ARG A 227 -12.97 -2.43 -8.00
C ARG A 227 -12.93 -1.69 -6.66
N THR A 228 -13.99 -0.95 -6.35
CA THR A 228 -14.21 -0.35 -5.03
C THR A 228 -14.68 -1.44 -4.06
N ALA A 229 -13.74 -2.22 -3.59
CA ALA A 229 -14.01 -3.35 -2.71
C ALA A 229 -12.86 -3.59 -1.74
N THR A 230 -13.19 -4.09 -0.56
CA THR A 230 -12.22 -4.60 0.40
C THR A 230 -12.25 -6.12 0.44
N CYS A 231 -11.12 -6.69 0.84
CA CYS A 231 -10.96 -8.10 1.19
C CYS A 231 -10.66 -8.20 2.68
N GLU A 232 -11.45 -8.98 3.40
CA GLU A 232 -11.37 -9.11 4.86
C GLU A 232 -10.79 -10.44 5.29
N THR A 233 -10.26 -10.46 6.52
CA THR A 233 -9.99 -11.71 7.22
C THR A 233 -11.31 -12.39 7.61
N ALA A 234 -11.30 -13.71 7.79
CA ALA A 234 -12.48 -14.47 8.23
C ALA A 234 -12.94 -14.08 9.64
N ASN A 235 -12.01 -13.59 10.45
CA ASN A 235 -12.23 -13.11 11.82
C ASN A 235 -12.00 -11.60 11.90
N PHE A 236 -12.71 -10.85 11.06
CA PHE A 236 -12.67 -9.39 11.07
C PHE A 236 -12.99 -8.81 12.44
N VAL A 237 -12.10 -7.98 12.96
CA VAL A 237 -12.24 -7.32 14.24
C VAL A 237 -12.35 -5.82 14.03
N THR A 238 -13.45 -5.23 14.45
CA THR A 238 -13.65 -3.77 14.44
C THR A 238 -12.70 -3.05 15.37
N ASN A 239 -12.46 -1.77 15.06
CA ASN A 239 -11.61 -0.86 15.84
C ASN A 239 -10.12 -1.24 15.93
N GLN A 240 -9.67 -2.22 15.16
CA GLN A 240 -8.27 -2.50 15.00
C GLN A 240 -7.76 -1.90 13.68
N ALA A 241 -7.04 -0.78 13.78
CA ALA A 241 -6.39 -0.12 12.64
C ALA A 241 -5.18 -0.92 12.14
N ASN A 242 -5.39 -2.20 11.80
CA ASN A 242 -4.36 -3.07 11.25
C ASN A 242 -4.63 -3.27 9.77
N LEU A 243 -4.17 -2.30 8.99
CA LEU A 243 -4.15 -2.41 7.55
C LEU A 243 -3.42 -3.71 7.14
N PHE A 244 -3.93 -4.37 6.12
CA PHE A 244 -3.52 -5.68 5.62
C PHE A 244 -3.80 -6.86 6.58
N GLY A 245 -3.51 -6.74 7.86
CA GLY A 245 -3.77 -7.82 8.82
C GLY A 245 -5.25 -8.13 9.02
N ASN A 246 -6.10 -7.12 8.94
CA ASN A 246 -7.54 -7.26 9.13
C ASN A 246 -8.30 -7.09 7.80
N ILE A 247 -7.86 -6.17 6.97
CA ILE A 247 -8.53 -5.76 5.74
C ILE A 247 -7.52 -5.14 4.76
N SER A 248 -7.79 -5.29 3.47
CA SER A 248 -7.02 -4.70 2.37
C SER A 248 -7.94 -4.38 1.20
N ILE A 249 -7.46 -3.58 0.23
CA ILE A 249 -8.15 -3.41 -1.04
C ILE A 249 -8.20 -4.74 -1.81
N GLY A 250 -9.34 -5.07 -2.35
CA GLY A 250 -9.54 -6.30 -3.13
C GLY A 250 -9.07 -6.18 -4.58
N PHE A 251 -7.79 -5.92 -4.81
CA PHE A 251 -7.24 -5.70 -6.15
C PHE A 251 -7.50 -6.83 -7.15
N ASN A 252 -7.58 -8.08 -6.69
CA ASN A 252 -7.82 -9.23 -7.55
C ASN A 252 -9.25 -9.35 -8.05
N LEU A 253 -10.19 -8.56 -7.54
CA LEU A 253 -11.57 -8.51 -8.04
C LEU A 253 -11.69 -7.96 -9.48
N GLN A 254 -10.63 -7.39 -10.06
CA GLN A 254 -10.61 -7.06 -11.48
C GLN A 254 -10.83 -8.28 -12.38
N ASN A 255 -10.54 -9.48 -11.87
CA ASN A 255 -10.75 -10.76 -12.55
C ASN A 255 -11.76 -11.62 -11.78
N GLU A 256 -13.00 -11.18 -11.71
CA GLU A 256 -14.06 -11.87 -10.96
C GLU A 256 -14.21 -13.34 -11.34
N ALA A 257 -14.08 -13.67 -12.64
CA ALA A 257 -14.15 -15.05 -13.12
C ALA A 257 -13.05 -15.93 -12.50
N VAL A 258 -11.84 -15.39 -12.29
CA VAL A 258 -10.73 -16.12 -11.65
C VAL A 258 -11.00 -16.35 -10.18
N VAL A 259 -11.56 -15.34 -9.50
CA VAL A 259 -11.91 -15.41 -8.08
C VAL A 259 -12.98 -16.46 -7.85
N ILE A 260 -14.00 -16.51 -8.71
CA ILE A 260 -15.07 -17.50 -8.67
C ILE A 260 -14.54 -18.91 -8.97
N ALA A 261 -13.73 -19.07 -10.03
CA ALA A 261 -13.15 -20.35 -10.41
C ALA A 261 -12.22 -20.93 -9.34
N ALA A 262 -11.56 -20.08 -8.55
CA ALA A 262 -10.72 -20.52 -7.43
C ALA A 262 -11.51 -20.93 -6.18
N GLY A 263 -12.84 -20.93 -6.21
CA GLY A 263 -13.69 -21.32 -5.09
C GLY A 263 -13.62 -20.37 -3.89
N VAL A 264 -13.19 -19.13 -4.11
CA VAL A 264 -13.12 -18.12 -3.05
C VAL A 264 -14.54 -17.68 -2.70
N LYS A 265 -14.87 -17.79 -1.42
CA LYS A 265 -16.21 -17.38 -0.94
C LYS A 265 -16.36 -15.87 -1.06
N GLN A 266 -17.45 -15.42 -1.69
CA GLN A 266 -17.75 -14.00 -1.91
C GLN A 266 -17.83 -13.17 -0.62
N TRP A 267 -18.09 -13.79 0.53
CA TRP A 267 -18.20 -13.09 1.80
C TRP A 267 -16.89 -12.48 2.32
N VAL A 268 -15.75 -12.88 1.75
CA VAL A 268 -14.44 -12.27 2.02
C VAL A 268 -14.32 -10.87 1.41
N TYR A 269 -15.07 -10.62 0.33
CA TYR A 269 -15.08 -9.31 -0.32
C TYR A 269 -16.31 -8.50 0.08
N LYS A 270 -16.10 -7.22 0.31
CA LYS A 270 -17.15 -6.24 0.60
C LYS A 270 -17.10 -5.12 -0.43
N THR A 271 -18.20 -4.93 -1.07
CA THR A 271 -18.49 -3.86 -2.03
C THR A 271 -19.43 -2.83 -1.41
N ASP A 272 -19.92 -1.88 -2.21
CA ASP A 272 -20.85 -0.82 -1.77
C ASP A 272 -20.30 0.10 -0.66
N LEU A 273 -18.98 0.30 -0.66
CA LEU A 273 -18.30 1.09 0.37
C LEU A 273 -18.75 2.55 0.36
N LYS A 274 -19.07 3.11 -0.81
CA LYS A 274 -19.44 4.52 -0.97
C LYS A 274 -20.77 4.85 -0.28
N TRP A 275 -21.78 3.99 -0.43
CA TRP A 275 -23.14 4.27 0.03
C TRP A 275 -23.51 3.57 1.35
N ALA A 276 -22.69 2.63 1.80
CA ALA A 276 -22.94 1.91 3.02
C ALA A 276 -23.03 2.82 4.26
N LEU A 277 -22.20 3.84 4.34
CA LEU A 277 -22.22 4.83 5.43
C LEU A 277 -23.51 5.68 5.44
N GLU A 278 -24.12 5.89 4.27
CA GLU A 278 -25.40 6.60 4.18
C GLU A 278 -26.57 5.71 4.56
N LYS A 279 -26.55 4.47 4.11
CA LYS A 279 -27.61 3.49 4.39
C LYS A 279 -27.62 3.06 5.85
N ASN A 280 -26.44 2.93 6.45
CA ASN A 280 -26.31 2.47 7.84
C ASN A 280 -25.11 3.15 8.55
N PRO A 281 -25.26 4.44 8.92
CA PRO A 281 -24.17 5.23 9.51
C PRO A 281 -23.70 4.71 10.88
N ALA A 282 -24.50 3.88 11.55
CA ALA A 282 -24.14 3.26 12.83
C ALA A 282 -23.34 1.95 12.68
N ASP A 283 -23.19 1.42 11.45
CA ASP A 283 -22.44 0.19 11.23
C ASP A 283 -20.92 0.47 11.26
N VAL A 284 -20.33 0.20 12.41
CA VAL A 284 -18.88 0.39 12.64
C VAL A 284 -18.02 -0.45 11.70
N HIS A 285 -18.51 -1.60 11.23
CA HIS A 285 -17.78 -2.45 10.27
C HIS A 285 -17.60 -1.73 8.93
N TYR A 286 -18.64 -1.07 8.42
CA TYR A 286 -18.53 -0.31 7.18
C TYR A 286 -17.63 0.90 7.32
N LEU A 287 -17.71 1.62 8.42
CA LEU A 287 -16.81 2.74 8.68
C LEU A 287 -15.34 2.28 8.70
N ASP A 288 -15.05 1.16 9.38
CA ASP A 288 -13.69 0.63 9.43
C ASP A 288 -13.20 0.16 8.05
N ARG A 289 -14.08 -0.41 7.21
CA ARG A 289 -13.76 -0.76 5.82
C ARG A 289 -13.35 0.46 5.01
N VAL A 290 -14.16 1.51 5.06
CA VAL A 290 -13.88 2.75 4.32
C VAL A 290 -12.62 3.43 4.84
N LYS A 291 -12.41 3.48 6.16
CA LYS A 291 -11.18 4.01 6.77
C LYS A 291 -9.94 3.29 6.25
N ASN A 292 -9.94 1.97 6.26
CA ASN A 292 -8.80 1.19 5.80
C ASN A 292 -8.60 1.33 4.29
N TYR A 293 -9.68 1.36 3.50
CA TYR A 293 -9.62 1.62 2.07
C TYR A 293 -8.95 2.96 1.76
N CYS A 294 -9.40 4.04 2.40
CA CYS A 294 -8.81 5.37 2.26
C CYS A 294 -7.34 5.40 2.73
N MET A 295 -7.04 4.71 3.82
CA MET A 295 -5.67 4.65 4.35
C MET A 295 -4.73 3.94 3.39
N GLU A 296 -5.13 2.81 2.79
CA GLU A 296 -4.31 2.08 1.83
C GLU A 296 -4.05 2.90 0.57
N ILE A 297 -5.10 3.55 0.02
CA ILE A 297 -4.92 4.49 -1.08
C ILE A 297 -3.93 5.59 -0.70
N LEU A 298 -4.18 6.30 0.38
CA LEU A 298 -3.35 7.44 0.77
C LEU A 298 -1.90 7.03 1.04
N TRP A 299 -1.67 5.81 1.56
CA TRP A 299 -0.34 5.26 1.73
C TRP A 299 0.35 4.99 0.38
N MET A 300 -0.39 4.47 -0.60
CA MET A 300 0.15 4.28 -1.96
C MET A 300 0.49 5.62 -2.63
N LEU A 301 -0.34 6.67 -2.45
CA LEU A 301 -0.04 8.02 -2.95
C LEU A 301 1.20 8.61 -2.29
N LYS A 302 1.34 8.47 -0.96
CA LYS A 302 2.56 8.83 -0.22
C LYS A 302 3.79 8.14 -0.82
N ASN A 303 3.70 6.82 -1.04
CA ASN A 303 4.81 6.06 -1.58
C ASN A 303 5.17 6.51 -3.01
N LYS A 304 4.15 6.77 -3.86
CA LYS A 304 4.37 7.31 -5.22
C LYS A 304 5.11 8.63 -5.18
N SER A 305 4.69 9.54 -4.31
CA SER A 305 5.37 10.83 -4.12
C SER A 305 6.81 10.64 -3.67
N LEU A 306 7.03 9.96 -2.56
CA LEU A 306 8.34 9.81 -1.93
C LEU A 306 9.35 9.07 -2.82
N LEU A 307 8.92 8.00 -3.48
CA LEU A 307 9.80 7.19 -4.35
C LEU A 307 10.24 7.94 -5.61
N ASN A 308 9.50 8.97 -6.03
CA ASN A 308 9.73 9.71 -7.26
C ASN A 308 10.11 11.18 -7.04
N GLY A 309 10.80 11.49 -5.94
CA GLY A 309 11.38 12.81 -5.68
C GLY A 309 10.41 13.85 -5.15
N GLY A 310 9.22 13.44 -4.70
CA GLY A 310 8.29 14.27 -3.96
C GLY A 310 8.46 14.14 -2.45
N SER A 311 7.54 14.76 -1.70
CA SER A 311 7.51 14.75 -0.25
C SER A 311 6.17 14.23 0.29
N ASP A 312 5.98 14.31 1.60
CA ASP A 312 4.70 14.08 2.27
C ASP A 312 3.71 15.26 2.12
N VAL A 313 4.14 16.34 1.45
CA VAL A 313 3.31 17.50 1.12
C VAL A 313 2.81 17.37 -0.31
N PHE A 314 1.53 17.09 -0.47
CA PHE A 314 0.86 16.97 -1.75
C PHE A 314 -0.63 17.28 -1.62
N GLU A 315 -1.31 17.53 -2.73
CA GLU A 315 -2.76 17.73 -2.77
C GLU A 315 -3.47 16.47 -3.23
N VAL A 316 -4.64 16.21 -2.64
CA VAL A 316 -5.55 15.15 -3.05
C VAL A 316 -6.91 15.74 -3.33
N PHE A 317 -7.33 15.66 -4.58
CA PHE A 317 -8.67 16.03 -5.01
C PHE A 317 -9.59 14.83 -4.83
N LEU A 318 -10.67 15.04 -4.09
CA LEU A 318 -11.68 14.02 -3.79
C LEU A 318 -12.99 14.40 -4.46
N THR A 319 -13.46 13.59 -5.39
CA THR A 319 -14.74 13.78 -6.04
C THR A 319 -15.86 13.12 -5.25
N PHE A 320 -17.00 13.78 -5.17
CA PHE A 320 -18.22 13.26 -4.57
C PHE A 320 -19.42 13.60 -5.46
N PRO A 321 -20.43 12.69 -5.56
CA PRO A 321 -21.67 13.03 -6.23
C PRO A 321 -22.41 14.14 -5.47
N GLU A 322 -23.06 15.01 -6.18
CA GLU A 322 -23.82 16.12 -5.56
C GLU A 322 -25.00 15.60 -4.73
N THR A 323 -25.54 14.46 -5.10
CA THR A 323 -26.62 13.78 -4.37
C THR A 323 -26.20 13.22 -3.01
N MET A 324 -24.90 13.12 -2.73
CA MET A 324 -24.42 12.63 -1.45
C MET A 324 -24.73 13.64 -0.34
N LYS A 325 -25.40 13.17 0.71
CA LYS A 325 -25.75 14.02 1.86
C LYS A 325 -24.52 14.60 2.54
N VAL A 326 -24.60 15.86 2.92
CA VAL A 326 -23.52 16.57 3.62
C VAL A 326 -22.98 15.81 4.85
N PRO A 327 -23.80 15.23 5.72
CA PRO A 327 -23.29 14.45 6.85
C PRO A 327 -22.45 13.25 6.41
N THR A 328 -22.86 12.53 5.37
CA THR A 328 -22.11 11.37 4.82
C THR A 328 -20.77 11.81 4.23
N ARG A 329 -20.77 12.88 3.44
CA ARG A 329 -19.53 13.46 2.89
C ARG A 329 -18.57 13.86 4.01
N ASN A 330 -19.08 14.49 5.08
CA ASN A 330 -18.27 14.86 6.24
C ASN A 330 -17.69 13.63 6.98
N LEU A 331 -18.38 12.50 7.02
CA LEU A 331 -17.84 11.25 7.55
C LEU A 331 -16.65 10.78 6.71
N PHE A 332 -16.78 10.78 5.38
CA PHE A 332 -15.67 10.43 4.49
C PHE A 332 -14.45 11.32 4.72
N ILE A 333 -14.66 12.64 4.73
CA ILE A 333 -13.56 13.59 4.88
C ILE A 333 -12.90 13.46 6.25
N ASN A 334 -13.68 13.57 7.32
CA ASN A 334 -13.12 13.72 8.66
C ASN A 334 -12.73 12.37 9.29
N GLN A 335 -13.56 11.35 9.13
CA GLN A 335 -13.32 10.07 9.79
C GLN A 335 -12.58 9.05 8.92
N CYS A 336 -12.49 9.25 7.60
CA CYS A 336 -11.74 8.34 6.74
C CYS A 336 -10.45 9.01 6.23
N TRP A 337 -10.53 10.06 5.44
CA TRP A 337 -9.35 10.69 4.84
C TRP A 337 -8.46 11.43 5.85
N GLN A 338 -9.03 12.29 6.70
CA GLN A 338 -8.25 12.99 7.73
C GLN A 338 -7.70 12.03 8.78
N TRP A 339 -8.46 10.99 9.13
CA TRP A 339 -7.97 9.93 9.99
C TRP A 339 -6.78 9.21 9.35
N ALA A 340 -6.87 8.80 8.08
CA ALA A 340 -5.80 8.16 7.35
C ALA A 340 -4.54 9.05 7.27
N LYS A 341 -4.72 10.34 6.98
CA LYS A 341 -3.64 11.34 6.99
C LYS A 341 -2.93 11.37 8.34
N THR A 342 -3.68 11.38 9.43
CA THR A 342 -3.11 11.39 10.80
C THR A 342 -2.36 10.10 11.08
N GLN A 343 -2.92 8.94 10.72
CA GLN A 343 -2.25 7.64 10.91
C GLN A 343 -0.93 7.55 10.14
N LEU A 344 -0.87 8.12 8.95
CA LEU A 344 0.31 8.12 8.08
C LEU A 344 1.27 9.29 8.34
N GLN A 345 0.94 10.18 9.29
CA GLN A 345 1.70 11.38 9.67
C GLN A 345 2.05 12.28 8.48
N LEU A 346 1.07 12.48 7.58
CA LEU A 346 1.24 13.26 6.36
C LEU A 346 0.90 14.73 6.54
N ASN A 347 1.51 15.58 5.73
CA ASN A 347 1.18 17.01 5.59
C ASN A 347 0.37 17.31 4.32
N CYS A 348 -0.24 16.30 3.70
CA CYS A 348 -1.06 16.49 2.52
C CYS A 348 -2.33 17.30 2.81
N SER A 349 -2.89 17.93 1.77
CA SER A 349 -4.16 18.65 1.82
C SER A 349 -5.22 17.94 1.00
N PHE A 350 -6.48 18.07 1.41
CA PHE A 350 -7.63 17.55 0.66
C PHE A 350 -8.42 18.70 0.05
N ARG A 351 -8.69 18.59 -1.25
CA ARG A 351 -9.59 19.47 -2.00
C ARG A 351 -10.86 18.74 -2.34
N TYR A 352 -11.98 19.29 -1.93
CA TYR A 352 -13.32 18.77 -2.18
C TYR A 352 -14.33 19.92 -2.15
N GLY A 353 -15.34 19.86 -2.95
CA GLY A 353 -16.35 20.92 -3.03
C GLY A 353 -17.11 20.86 -4.35
N ALA A 354 -17.94 21.87 -4.58
CA ALA A 354 -18.76 21.93 -5.80
C ALA A 354 -17.92 22.06 -7.07
N ASP A 355 -16.77 22.71 -6.99
CA ASP A 355 -15.81 22.88 -8.10
C ASP A 355 -15.07 21.61 -8.54
N VAL A 356 -15.15 20.55 -7.74
CA VAL A 356 -14.54 19.24 -8.01
C VAL A 356 -15.56 18.10 -7.84
N SER A 357 -16.87 18.37 -7.96
CA SER A 357 -17.90 17.35 -7.93
C SER A 357 -17.78 16.38 -9.12
N GLU A 358 -18.34 15.19 -9.01
CA GLU A 358 -18.35 14.18 -10.08
C GLU A 358 -19.00 14.72 -11.36
N SER A 359 -20.00 15.58 -11.24
CA SER A 359 -20.66 16.22 -12.38
C SER A 359 -19.78 17.30 -13.04
N ILE A 360 -19.09 18.13 -12.24
CA ILE A 360 -18.34 19.31 -12.73
C ILE A 360 -16.94 18.93 -13.24
N ALA A 361 -16.32 17.88 -12.70
CA ALA A 361 -14.96 17.50 -13.09
C ALA A 361 -14.79 17.24 -14.60
N PRO A 362 -15.68 16.50 -15.29
CA PRO A 362 -15.63 16.33 -16.75
C PRO A 362 -15.80 17.65 -17.50
N TYR A 363 -16.67 18.55 -17.03
CA TYR A 363 -16.87 19.86 -17.65
C TYR A 363 -15.59 20.70 -17.61
N ASN A 364 -14.92 20.76 -16.48
CA ASN A 364 -13.67 21.52 -16.34
C ASN A 364 -12.60 21.05 -17.33
N MET A 365 -12.58 19.78 -17.68
CA MET A 365 -11.70 19.21 -18.70
C MET A 365 -12.11 19.59 -20.12
N LEU A 366 -13.41 19.62 -20.41
CA LEU A 366 -13.95 19.82 -21.75
C LEU A 366 -14.20 21.29 -22.08
N ALA A 367 -14.44 22.15 -21.08
CA ALA A 367 -14.77 23.54 -21.25
C ALA A 367 -13.88 24.34 -22.26
N PRO A 368 -12.53 24.13 -22.25
CA PRO A 368 -11.66 24.81 -23.22
C PRO A 368 -11.91 24.36 -24.66
N GLN A 369 -12.50 23.19 -24.89
CA GLN A 369 -12.72 22.59 -26.20
C GLN A 369 -14.09 22.92 -26.77
N ILE A 370 -15.04 23.30 -25.93
CA ILE A 370 -16.44 23.48 -26.30
C ILE A 370 -16.70 24.87 -26.93
N GLY A 371 -15.80 25.83 -26.71
CA GLY A 371 -15.89 27.14 -27.37
C GLY A 371 -17.18 27.94 -27.05
N GLY A 372 -17.79 27.75 -25.87
CA GLY A 372 -19.02 28.42 -25.47
C GLY A 372 -20.32 27.81 -26.01
N GLN A 373 -20.27 26.60 -26.55
CA GLN A 373 -21.47 25.80 -26.89
C GLN A 373 -22.13 25.24 -25.64
N SER A 374 -23.40 24.87 -25.73
CA SER A 374 -24.06 24.12 -24.64
C SER A 374 -23.54 22.69 -24.56
N LEU A 375 -23.34 22.21 -23.36
CA LEU A 375 -22.87 20.84 -23.06
C LEU A 375 -23.91 20.11 -22.20
N LEU A 376 -24.22 18.89 -22.58
CA LEU A 376 -24.87 17.92 -21.72
C LEU A 376 -23.88 16.78 -21.44
N ASN A 377 -23.45 16.66 -20.19
CA ASN A 377 -22.66 15.53 -19.72
C ASN A 377 -23.57 14.56 -18.98
N ILE A 378 -23.50 13.28 -19.36
CA ILE A 378 -24.25 12.20 -18.71
C ILE A 378 -23.21 11.19 -18.23
N ASP A 379 -23.06 11.08 -16.92
CA ASP A 379 -22.21 10.06 -16.28
C ASP A 379 -23.10 8.99 -15.66
N ILE A 380 -22.97 7.75 -16.17
CA ILE A 380 -23.73 6.60 -15.68
C ILE A 380 -22.80 5.74 -14.84
N GLY A 381 -22.85 5.95 -13.55
CA GLY A 381 -22.09 5.20 -12.55
C GLY A 381 -22.77 3.92 -12.09
N GLY A 382 -22.08 3.17 -11.23
CA GLY A 382 -22.62 1.92 -10.66
C GLY A 382 -23.70 2.11 -9.58
N GLY A 383 -23.89 3.32 -9.07
CA GLY A 383 -24.86 3.62 -8.01
C GLY A 383 -25.66 4.90 -8.25
N THR A 384 -25.16 5.78 -9.10
CA THR A 384 -25.78 7.05 -9.46
C THR A 384 -25.64 7.31 -10.95
N SER A 385 -26.49 8.18 -11.47
CA SER A 385 -26.30 8.79 -12.78
C SER A 385 -26.28 10.30 -12.55
N ASP A 386 -25.18 10.93 -12.93
CA ASP A 386 -24.97 12.36 -12.76
C ASP A 386 -25.16 13.08 -14.09
N LEU A 387 -26.02 14.10 -14.09
CA LEU A 387 -26.32 14.91 -15.26
C LEU A 387 -25.78 16.33 -15.03
N LEU A 388 -24.99 16.83 -15.96
CA LEU A 388 -24.59 18.24 -15.99
C LEU A 388 -25.02 18.88 -17.28
N PHE A 389 -25.79 19.93 -17.18
CA PHE A 389 -26.13 20.80 -18.31
C PHE A 389 -25.44 22.16 -18.14
N VAL A 390 -24.69 22.55 -19.13
CA VAL A 390 -24.04 23.86 -19.19
C VAL A 390 -24.51 24.59 -20.45
N SER A 391 -25.00 25.79 -20.27
CA SER A 391 -25.29 26.73 -21.35
C SER A 391 -24.55 28.05 -21.12
N LYS A 392 -24.65 29.01 -22.07
CA LYS A 392 -24.04 30.33 -21.95
C LYS A 392 -24.43 31.04 -20.64
N ASP A 393 -25.65 30.83 -20.17
CA ASP A 393 -26.25 31.60 -19.10
C ASP A 393 -26.56 30.80 -17.84
N SER A 394 -26.33 29.46 -17.85
CA SER A 394 -26.68 28.60 -16.74
C SER A 394 -25.82 27.34 -16.66
N VAL A 395 -25.53 26.95 -15.45
CA VAL A 395 -24.94 25.63 -15.11
C VAL A 395 -25.92 24.95 -14.16
N GLY A 396 -26.41 23.79 -14.53
CA GLY A 396 -27.28 22.98 -13.69
C GLY A 396 -26.78 21.52 -13.62
N SER A 397 -26.76 20.96 -12.43
CA SER A 397 -26.42 19.55 -12.18
C SER A 397 -27.56 18.86 -11.43
N ILE A 398 -27.77 17.58 -11.72
CA ILE A 398 -28.75 16.71 -11.06
C ILE A 398 -28.10 15.37 -10.75
#